data_bd7ef0badda4ac2da088d910ab880fe9
#
_entry.id   bd7ef0badda4ac2da088d910ab880fe9
#
_cell.length_a   1.000
_cell.length_b   1.000
_cell.length_c   1.000
_cell.angle_alpha   90.00
_cell.angle_beta   90.00
_cell.angle_gamma   90.00
#
_symmetry.space_group_name_H-M   'P 1'
#
loop_
_entity.id
_entity.type
_entity.pdbx_description
1 polymer ?
#
loop_
_entity_poly.entity_id
_entity_poly.type
_entity_poly.pdbx_seq_one_letter_code
_entity_poly.pdbx_strand_id
1 'polypeptide(L)'
;MATFLFKTVALLVLQSPQQDLWARVNADSTDGPAWLELGRAYLQRAADYHTHRKPVTVDTVWAHANLDTAQFAFERAARWSAGTRTADSARVYRVYAFGEWAYVDWEAAGSAAATLTWHSLPEGLRLPPVLEELGENLLRACPHRGILFTAGETDTQAAWYLRFSRGL
;
A
#
# COMPACT_ATOMS: atom_id res chain seq x y z
N MET A 1 37.87 36.04 36.02
CA MET A 1 36.63 35.23 36.10
C MET A 1 36.02 35.20 34.73
N ALA A 2 36.14 34.09 34.01
CA ALA A 2 35.59 33.95 32.67
C ALA A 2 34.34 33.07 32.77
N THR A 3 33.18 33.66 32.49
CA THR A 3 31.88 33.01 32.54
C THR A 3 31.66 32.25 31.22
N PHE A 4 31.73 30.91 31.23
CA PHE A 4 31.40 30.07 30.10
C PHE A 4 29.88 30.00 29.98
N LEU A 5 29.34 30.62 28.94
CA LEU A 5 27.96 30.45 28.49
C LEU A 5 27.85 29.15 27.71
N PHE A 6 27.28 28.10 28.33
CA PHE A 6 26.83 26.91 27.61
C PHE A 6 25.60 27.26 26.78
N LYS A 7 25.78 27.41 25.45
CA LYS A 7 24.67 27.41 24.50
C LYS A 7 24.15 25.97 24.36
N THR A 8 23.02 25.70 25.01
CA THR A 8 22.25 24.46 24.78
C THR A 8 21.68 24.51 23.37
N VAL A 9 22.29 23.82 22.44
CA VAL A 9 21.72 23.58 21.11
C VAL A 9 20.61 22.57 21.28
N ALA A 10 19.37 23.01 21.28
CA ALA A 10 18.22 22.11 21.18
C ALA A 10 18.26 21.44 19.79
N LEU A 11 18.63 20.15 19.76
CA LEU A 11 18.53 19.34 18.57
C LEU A 11 17.04 19.14 18.31
N LEU A 12 16.46 19.89 17.37
CA LEU A 12 15.14 19.61 16.82
C LEU A 12 15.25 18.28 16.05
N VAL A 13 14.92 17.19 16.70
CA VAL A 13 14.71 15.90 16.02
C VAL A 13 13.47 16.08 15.17
N LEU A 14 13.66 16.26 13.87
CA LEU A 14 12.57 16.21 12.90
C LEU A 14 12.01 14.79 12.92
N GLN A 15 10.88 14.60 13.60
CA GLN A 15 10.17 13.34 13.59
C GLN A 15 9.71 13.05 12.16
N SER A 16 9.88 11.80 11.71
CA SER A 16 9.36 11.42 10.41
C SER A 16 7.82 11.37 10.45
N PRO A 17 7.12 11.67 9.36
CA PRO A 17 5.65 11.57 9.32
C PRO A 17 5.11 10.23 9.84
N GLN A 18 5.85 9.13 9.65
CA GLN A 18 5.47 7.84 10.17
C GLN A 18 5.57 7.76 11.71
N GLN A 19 6.57 8.42 12.32
CA GLN A 19 6.70 8.45 13.79
C GLN A 19 5.53 9.18 14.43
N ASP A 20 5.07 10.28 13.83
CA ASP A 20 3.90 11.03 14.31
C ASP A 20 2.62 10.19 14.18
N LEU A 21 2.45 9.44 13.07
CA LEU A 21 1.31 8.56 12.89
C LEU A 21 1.31 7.40 13.90
N TRP A 22 2.48 6.79 14.17
CA TRP A 22 2.62 5.80 15.24
C TRP A 22 2.31 6.38 16.61
N ALA A 23 2.74 7.60 16.91
CA ALA A 23 2.41 8.27 18.17
C ALA A 23 0.88 8.47 18.31
N ARG A 24 0.18 8.86 17.23
CA ARG A 24 -1.29 9.01 17.22
C ARG A 24 -2.01 7.70 17.50
N VAL A 25 -1.70 6.63 16.78
CA VAL A 25 -2.37 5.34 16.97
C VAL A 25 -2.00 4.66 18.30
N ASN A 26 -0.85 4.99 18.88
CA ASN A 26 -0.48 4.54 20.23
C ASN A 26 -1.22 5.33 21.32
N ALA A 27 -1.51 6.62 21.08
CA ALA A 27 -2.29 7.45 22.00
C ALA A 27 -3.78 7.05 21.99
N ASP A 28 -4.33 6.75 20.80
CA ASP A 28 -5.68 6.21 20.62
C ASP A 28 -5.67 5.08 19.59
N SER A 29 -5.66 3.86 20.09
CA SER A 29 -5.66 2.66 19.25
C SER A 29 -6.99 2.43 18.50
N THR A 30 -8.02 3.21 18.78
CA THR A 30 -9.33 3.16 18.11
C THR A 30 -9.51 4.26 17.06
N ASP A 31 -8.51 5.15 16.86
CA ASP A 31 -8.51 6.18 15.80
C ASP A 31 -8.35 5.52 14.41
N GLY A 32 -9.49 5.09 13.83
CA GLY A 32 -9.51 4.47 12.51
C GLY A 32 -8.93 5.35 11.39
N PRO A 33 -9.23 6.66 11.32
CA PRO A 33 -8.57 7.59 10.40
C PRO A 33 -7.05 7.61 10.53
N ALA A 34 -6.48 7.64 11.74
CA ALA A 34 -5.03 7.59 11.94
C ALA A 34 -4.43 6.27 11.44
N TRP A 35 -5.11 5.13 11.67
CA TRP A 35 -4.72 3.85 11.12
C TRP A 35 -4.74 3.84 9.57
N LEU A 36 -5.75 4.47 8.94
CA LEU A 36 -5.81 4.59 7.48
C LEU A 36 -4.62 5.39 6.93
N GLU A 37 -4.30 6.52 7.55
CA GLU A 37 -3.15 7.36 7.16
C GLU A 37 -1.82 6.59 7.32
N LEU A 38 -1.67 5.85 8.42
CA LEU A 38 -0.48 5.02 8.66
C LEU A 38 -0.32 3.94 7.58
N GLY A 39 -1.40 3.24 7.26
CA GLY A 39 -1.40 2.23 6.19
C GLY A 39 -1.00 2.82 4.84
N ARG A 40 -1.55 3.98 4.47
CA ARG A 40 -1.18 4.68 3.23
C ARG A 40 0.27 5.10 3.19
N ALA A 41 0.82 5.59 4.30
CA ALA A 41 2.22 5.99 4.38
C ALA A 41 3.17 4.79 4.17
N TYR A 42 2.83 3.62 4.69
CA TYR A 42 3.62 2.40 4.48
C TYR A 42 3.44 1.81 3.07
N LEU A 43 2.23 1.84 2.52
CA LEU A 43 1.97 1.44 1.14
C LEU A 43 2.75 2.31 0.15
N GLN A 44 2.68 3.65 0.32
CA GLN A 44 3.44 4.59 -0.52
C GLN A 44 4.95 4.34 -0.41
N ARG A 45 5.45 4.08 0.80
CA ARG A 45 6.86 3.77 1.00
C ARG A 45 7.28 2.50 0.27
N ALA A 46 6.44 1.47 0.23
CA ALA A 46 6.71 0.27 -0.55
C ALA A 46 6.71 0.56 -2.05
N ALA A 47 5.74 1.33 -2.55
CA ALA A 47 5.65 1.72 -3.96
C ALA A 47 6.82 2.63 -4.40
N ASP A 48 7.22 3.61 -3.58
CA ASP A 48 8.35 4.50 -3.86
C ASP A 48 9.68 3.75 -4.01
N TYR A 49 9.84 2.62 -3.31
CA TYR A 49 11.03 1.80 -3.42
C TYR A 49 11.26 1.30 -4.85
N HIS A 50 10.21 0.92 -5.58
CA HIS A 50 10.30 0.43 -6.95
C HIS A 50 10.59 1.55 -7.97
N THR A 51 10.09 2.75 -7.72
CA THR A 51 10.16 3.85 -8.69
C THR A 51 11.49 4.57 -8.68
N HIS A 52 12.26 4.51 -7.59
CA HIS A 52 13.43 5.37 -7.37
C HIS A 52 14.79 4.66 -7.39
N ARG A 53 14.84 3.33 -7.47
CA ARG A 53 16.12 2.58 -7.48
C ARG A 53 16.38 1.85 -8.80
N LYS A 54 17.49 2.16 -9.44
CA LYS A 54 18.03 1.42 -10.60
C LYS A 54 19.51 1.08 -10.36
N PRO A 55 19.99 -0.16 -10.70
CA PRO A 55 19.21 -1.34 -11.00
C PRO A 55 18.56 -1.89 -9.72
N VAL A 56 17.38 -2.41 -9.88
CA VAL A 56 16.59 -2.92 -8.76
C VAL A 56 17.07 -4.32 -8.43
N THR A 57 17.90 -4.47 -7.43
CA THR A 57 17.81 -5.67 -6.61
C THR A 57 16.66 -5.40 -5.66
N VAL A 58 15.52 -6.02 -5.90
CA VAL A 58 14.35 -5.86 -5.03
C VAL A 58 14.73 -6.41 -3.66
N ASP A 59 14.86 -5.54 -2.67
CA ASP A 59 14.88 -5.99 -1.28
C ASP A 59 13.46 -6.40 -0.91
N THR A 60 13.09 -7.62 -1.30
CA THR A 60 11.76 -8.18 -1.08
C THR A 60 11.41 -8.22 0.40
N VAL A 61 12.39 -8.47 1.27
CA VAL A 61 12.17 -8.51 2.72
C VAL A 61 11.75 -7.15 3.24
N TRP A 62 12.41 -6.09 2.79
CA TRP A 62 12.05 -4.74 3.19
C TRP A 62 10.69 -4.32 2.62
N ALA A 63 10.43 -4.61 1.34
CA ALA A 63 9.16 -4.29 0.70
C ALA A 63 8.00 -5.01 1.39
N HIS A 64 8.12 -6.32 1.62
CA HIS A 64 7.12 -7.11 2.32
C HIS A 64 6.87 -6.61 3.74
N ALA A 65 7.89 -6.25 4.51
CA ALA A 65 7.72 -5.72 5.87
C ALA A 65 6.92 -4.40 5.89
N ASN A 66 7.10 -3.53 4.89
CA ASN A 66 6.28 -2.33 4.75
C ASN A 66 4.84 -2.66 4.36
N LEU A 67 4.64 -3.61 3.44
CA LEU A 67 3.31 -4.05 3.01
C LEU A 67 2.55 -4.79 4.13
N ASP A 68 3.22 -5.60 4.94
CA ASP A 68 2.65 -6.20 6.15
C ASP A 68 2.13 -5.14 7.12
N THR A 69 2.95 -4.11 7.34
CA THR A 69 2.55 -2.99 8.21
C THR A 69 1.37 -2.22 7.64
N ALA A 70 1.34 -1.99 6.31
CA ALA A 70 0.21 -1.36 5.63
C ALA A 70 -1.07 -2.20 5.77
N GLN A 71 -1.00 -3.51 5.51
CA GLN A 71 -2.12 -4.44 5.66
C GLN A 71 -2.69 -4.42 7.08
N PHE A 72 -1.81 -4.53 8.09
CA PHE A 72 -2.20 -4.46 9.50
C PHE A 72 -2.92 -3.15 9.84
N ALA A 73 -2.36 -2.01 9.37
CA ALA A 73 -2.94 -0.70 9.63
C ALA A 73 -4.32 -0.55 8.95
N PHE A 74 -4.48 -0.98 7.70
CA PHE A 74 -5.76 -0.95 7.01
C PHE A 74 -6.81 -1.86 7.65
N GLU A 75 -6.40 -3.03 8.18
CA GLU A 75 -7.31 -3.90 8.92
C GLU A 75 -7.83 -3.21 10.19
N ARG A 76 -6.94 -2.54 10.94
CA ARG A 76 -7.32 -1.74 12.11
C ARG A 76 -8.25 -0.59 11.72
N ALA A 77 -7.93 0.15 10.65
CA ALA A 77 -8.77 1.23 10.14
C ALA A 77 -10.18 0.73 9.78
N ALA A 78 -10.29 -0.40 9.06
CA ALA A 78 -11.57 -0.97 8.69
C ALA A 78 -12.39 -1.43 9.92
N ARG A 79 -11.71 -2.00 10.92
CA ARG A 79 -12.33 -2.46 12.17
C ARG A 79 -12.89 -1.29 12.99
N TRP A 80 -12.05 -0.28 13.26
CA TRP A 80 -12.39 0.82 14.15
C TRP A 80 -13.26 1.91 13.51
N SER A 81 -13.40 1.89 12.19
CA SER A 81 -14.27 2.80 11.44
C SER A 81 -15.45 2.09 10.80
N ALA A 82 -15.88 0.94 11.31
CA ALA A 82 -16.96 0.14 10.71
C ALA A 82 -18.19 0.99 10.36
N GLY A 83 -18.73 0.80 9.15
CA GLY A 83 -19.87 1.55 8.63
C GLY A 83 -19.57 2.97 8.13
N THR A 84 -18.32 3.37 8.03
CA THR A 84 -17.89 4.68 7.53
C THR A 84 -17.11 4.59 6.22
N ARG A 85 -16.97 5.73 5.52
CA ARG A 85 -16.11 5.85 4.32
C ARG A 85 -14.65 5.48 4.61
N THR A 86 -14.17 5.71 5.82
CA THR A 86 -12.81 5.31 6.24
C THR A 86 -12.64 3.79 6.15
N ALA A 87 -13.62 3.02 6.63
CA ALA A 87 -13.58 1.57 6.55
C ALA A 87 -13.63 1.08 5.09
N ASP A 88 -14.45 1.72 4.25
CA ASP A 88 -14.53 1.36 2.83
C ASP A 88 -13.21 1.67 2.10
N SER A 89 -12.61 2.84 2.34
CA SER A 89 -11.29 3.18 1.83
C SER A 89 -10.22 2.19 2.30
N ALA A 90 -10.23 1.83 3.58
CA ALA A 90 -9.26 0.88 4.13
C ALA A 90 -9.36 -0.50 3.46
N ARG A 91 -10.57 -0.98 3.14
CA ARG A 91 -10.77 -2.24 2.40
C ARG A 91 -10.18 -2.16 0.98
N VAL A 92 -10.40 -1.06 0.27
CA VAL A 92 -9.84 -0.84 -1.07
C VAL A 92 -8.32 -0.82 -1.01
N TYR A 93 -7.73 -0.05 -0.08
CA TYR A 93 -6.28 0.01 0.09
C TYR A 93 -5.66 -1.32 0.53
N ARG A 94 -6.39 -2.19 1.22
CA ARG A 94 -5.93 -3.55 1.47
C ARG A 94 -5.75 -4.34 0.16
N VAL A 95 -6.69 -4.23 -0.77
CA VAL A 95 -6.55 -4.87 -2.10
C VAL A 95 -5.36 -4.29 -2.85
N TYR A 96 -5.16 -2.97 -2.80
CA TYR A 96 -4.00 -2.32 -3.42
C TYR A 96 -2.67 -2.78 -2.82
N ALA A 97 -2.59 -2.94 -1.51
CA ALA A 97 -1.39 -3.47 -0.86
C ALA A 97 -1.08 -4.92 -1.27
N PHE A 98 -2.11 -5.74 -1.54
CA PHE A 98 -1.91 -7.05 -2.19
C PHE A 98 -1.41 -6.92 -3.62
N GLY A 99 -1.86 -5.91 -4.37
CA GLY A 99 -1.36 -5.61 -5.70
C GLY A 99 0.12 -5.25 -5.71
N GLU A 100 0.53 -4.37 -4.81
CA GLU A 100 1.94 -4.02 -4.63
C GLU A 100 2.78 -5.23 -4.21
N TRP A 101 2.25 -6.09 -3.34
CA TRP A 101 2.92 -7.33 -2.95
C TRP A 101 3.12 -8.25 -4.14
N ALA A 102 2.07 -8.46 -4.93
CA ALA A 102 2.15 -9.27 -6.15
C ALA A 102 3.13 -8.67 -7.16
N TYR A 103 3.25 -7.34 -7.25
CA TYR A 103 4.23 -6.67 -8.10
C TYR A 103 5.67 -6.93 -7.62
N VAL A 104 5.93 -6.85 -6.32
CA VAL A 104 7.23 -7.21 -5.73
C VAL A 104 7.62 -8.64 -6.08
N ASP A 105 6.69 -9.58 -5.91
CA ASP A 105 6.91 -10.99 -6.20
C ASP A 105 7.10 -11.24 -7.71
N TRP A 106 6.37 -10.49 -8.54
CA TRP A 106 6.55 -10.56 -9.99
C TRP A 106 7.95 -10.12 -10.43
N GLU A 107 8.43 -9.00 -9.90
CA GLU A 107 9.79 -8.52 -10.20
C GLU A 107 10.87 -9.49 -9.70
N ALA A 108 10.66 -10.12 -8.56
CA ALA A 108 11.62 -11.02 -7.95
C ALA A 108 11.62 -12.42 -8.57
N ALA A 109 10.44 -12.96 -8.94
CA ALA A 109 10.29 -14.38 -9.31
C ALA A 109 9.31 -14.63 -10.48
N GLY A 110 8.82 -13.57 -11.14
CA GLY A 110 7.99 -13.65 -12.34
C GLY A 110 6.49 -13.83 -12.08
N SER A 111 5.72 -13.98 -13.18
CA SER A 111 4.26 -13.95 -13.15
C SER A 111 3.60 -15.03 -12.31
N ALA A 112 4.22 -16.20 -12.19
CA ALA A 112 3.70 -17.28 -11.36
C ALA A 112 3.66 -16.90 -9.87
N ALA A 113 4.69 -16.21 -9.38
CA ALA A 113 4.75 -15.73 -8.01
C ALA A 113 3.66 -14.67 -7.74
N ALA A 114 3.48 -13.70 -8.64
CA ALA A 114 2.40 -12.72 -8.55
C ALA A 114 1.01 -13.38 -8.50
N THR A 115 0.78 -14.41 -9.32
CA THR A 115 -0.48 -15.15 -9.33
C THR A 115 -0.72 -15.84 -7.98
N LEU A 116 0.31 -16.45 -7.39
CA LEU A 116 0.20 -17.08 -6.08
C LEU A 116 -0.15 -16.05 -4.98
N THR A 117 0.46 -14.88 -5.03
CA THR A 117 0.16 -13.78 -4.09
C THR A 117 -1.31 -13.36 -4.20
N TRP A 118 -1.82 -13.15 -5.42
CA TRP A 118 -3.23 -12.81 -5.62
C TRP A 118 -4.19 -13.93 -5.19
N HIS A 119 -3.81 -15.19 -5.32
CA HIS A 119 -4.62 -16.32 -4.83
C HIS A 119 -4.65 -16.39 -3.30
N SER A 120 -3.70 -15.76 -2.61
CA SER A 120 -3.70 -15.65 -1.15
C SER A 120 -4.58 -14.52 -0.61
N LEU A 121 -5.23 -13.73 -1.48
CA LEU A 121 -6.13 -12.65 -1.08
C LEU A 121 -7.23 -13.21 -0.16
N PRO A 122 -7.44 -12.64 1.04
CA PRO A 122 -8.43 -13.13 1.99
C PRO A 122 -9.83 -13.21 1.38
N GLU A 123 -10.56 -14.28 1.71
CA GLU A 123 -11.95 -14.42 1.27
C GLU A 123 -12.79 -13.23 1.72
N GLY A 124 -13.57 -12.66 0.79
CA GLY A 124 -14.38 -11.46 1.04
C GLY A 124 -13.63 -10.13 0.91
N LEU A 125 -12.31 -10.14 0.74
CA LEU A 125 -11.57 -8.93 0.38
C LEU A 125 -11.57 -8.77 -1.14
N ARG A 126 -12.38 -7.84 -1.65
CA ARG A 126 -12.57 -7.60 -3.09
C ARG A 126 -12.59 -6.11 -3.38
N LEU A 127 -12.29 -5.77 -4.62
CA LEU A 127 -12.58 -4.42 -5.10
C LEU A 127 -14.09 -4.16 -5.13
N PRO A 128 -14.52 -2.92 -4.87
CA PRO A 128 -15.90 -2.52 -5.13
C PRO A 128 -16.29 -2.80 -6.59
N PRO A 129 -17.57 -3.15 -6.88
CA PRO A 129 -18.01 -3.46 -8.24
C PRO A 129 -17.68 -2.39 -9.28
N VAL A 130 -17.74 -1.12 -8.91
CA VAL A 130 -17.38 -0.01 -9.81
C VAL A 130 -15.91 -0.03 -10.23
N LEU A 131 -15.00 -0.45 -9.35
CA LEU A 131 -13.59 -0.59 -9.67
C LEU A 131 -13.30 -1.87 -10.45
N GLU A 132 -14.05 -2.94 -10.20
CA GLU A 132 -13.99 -4.15 -11.02
C GLU A 132 -14.45 -3.84 -12.46
N GLU A 133 -15.57 -3.13 -12.64
CA GLU A 133 -16.08 -2.70 -13.95
C GLU A 133 -15.07 -1.79 -14.67
N LEU A 134 -14.44 -0.85 -13.95
CA LEU A 134 -13.37 -0.02 -14.51
C LEU A 134 -12.23 -0.89 -15.06
N GLY A 135 -11.74 -1.81 -14.28
CA GLY A 135 -10.66 -2.73 -14.68
C GLY A 135 -11.07 -3.61 -15.89
N GLU A 136 -12.30 -4.14 -15.90
CA GLU A 136 -12.81 -4.89 -17.05
C GLU A 136 -12.84 -4.06 -18.32
N ASN A 137 -13.31 -2.82 -18.26
CA ASN A 137 -13.37 -1.91 -19.40
C ASN A 137 -11.97 -1.59 -19.92
N LEU A 138 -11.00 -1.38 -19.03
CA LEU A 138 -9.61 -1.14 -19.40
C LEU A 138 -9.01 -2.36 -20.11
N LEU A 139 -9.20 -3.57 -19.55
CA LEU A 139 -8.67 -4.79 -20.15
C LEU A 139 -9.34 -5.13 -21.50
N ARG A 140 -10.67 -4.93 -21.63
CA ARG A 140 -11.40 -5.14 -22.88
C ARG A 140 -11.04 -4.13 -23.97
N ALA A 141 -10.70 -2.89 -23.59
CA ALA A 141 -10.25 -1.88 -24.54
C ALA A 141 -8.84 -2.16 -25.08
N CYS A 142 -8.05 -2.97 -24.41
CA CYS A 142 -6.71 -3.35 -24.87
C CYS A 142 -6.82 -4.48 -25.90
N PRO A 143 -6.30 -4.30 -27.13
CA PRO A 143 -6.35 -5.35 -28.15
C PRO A 143 -5.51 -6.57 -27.73
N HIS A 144 -5.84 -7.73 -28.27
CA HIS A 144 -5.07 -8.95 -28.03
C HIS A 144 -3.58 -8.73 -28.36
N ARG A 145 -2.69 -9.04 -27.43
CA ARG A 145 -1.25 -8.74 -27.46
C ARG A 145 -0.90 -7.24 -27.46
N GLY A 146 -1.86 -6.37 -27.09
CA GLY A 146 -1.60 -4.97 -26.87
C GLY A 146 -0.84 -4.71 -25.55
N ILE A 147 -0.32 -3.49 -25.43
CA ILE A 147 0.28 -2.99 -24.19
C ILE A 147 -0.71 -2.00 -23.59
N LEU A 148 -1.12 -2.24 -22.35
CA LEU A 148 -1.97 -1.34 -21.58
C LEU A 148 -1.09 -0.43 -20.74
N PHE A 149 -1.18 0.88 -20.96
CA PHE A 149 -0.59 1.89 -20.10
C PHE A 149 -1.68 2.42 -19.17
N THR A 150 -1.39 2.38 -17.87
CA THR A 150 -2.29 2.93 -16.84
C THR A 150 -1.67 4.19 -16.25
N ALA A 151 -2.49 5.17 -15.90
CA ALA A 151 -2.07 6.45 -15.37
C ALA A 151 -2.64 6.66 -13.97
N GLY A 152 -2.10 5.96 -12.99
CA GLY A 152 -2.52 6.09 -11.60
C GLY A 152 -2.71 4.76 -10.89
N GLU A 153 -2.76 4.83 -9.57
CA GLU A 153 -2.85 3.66 -8.71
C GLU A 153 -4.15 2.88 -8.95
N THR A 154 -5.30 3.57 -9.03
CA THR A 154 -6.61 2.94 -9.17
C THR A 154 -6.74 2.11 -10.43
N ASP A 155 -6.32 2.65 -11.59
CA ASP A 155 -6.41 1.98 -12.88
C ASP A 155 -5.49 0.75 -12.92
N THR A 156 -4.28 0.91 -12.43
CA THR A 156 -3.26 -0.16 -12.37
C THR A 156 -3.74 -1.29 -11.48
N GLN A 157 -4.19 -0.99 -10.27
CA GLN A 157 -4.61 -1.98 -9.30
C GLN A 157 -5.90 -2.70 -9.72
N ALA A 158 -6.85 -1.99 -10.34
CA ALA A 158 -8.06 -2.61 -10.88
C ALA A 158 -7.74 -3.59 -12.01
N ALA A 159 -6.87 -3.22 -12.95
CA ALA A 159 -6.44 -4.09 -14.04
C ALA A 159 -5.66 -5.31 -13.52
N TRP A 160 -4.75 -5.13 -12.57
CA TRP A 160 -3.99 -6.22 -11.96
C TRP A 160 -4.87 -7.17 -11.17
N TYR A 161 -5.78 -6.64 -10.34
CA TYR A 161 -6.74 -7.45 -9.60
C TYR A 161 -7.49 -8.41 -10.52
N LEU A 162 -8.04 -7.93 -11.63
CA LEU A 162 -8.78 -8.77 -12.57
C LEU A 162 -7.86 -9.74 -13.33
N ARG A 163 -6.70 -9.26 -13.77
CA ARG A 163 -5.74 -10.09 -14.52
C ARG A 163 -5.24 -11.28 -13.70
N PHE A 164 -4.85 -11.06 -12.45
CA PHE A 164 -4.17 -12.08 -11.66
C PHE A 164 -5.12 -12.85 -10.72
N SER A 165 -6.19 -12.24 -10.20
CA SER A 165 -7.13 -12.94 -9.33
C SER A 165 -8.24 -13.67 -10.09
N ARG A 166 -8.60 -13.20 -11.30
CA ARG A 166 -9.69 -13.75 -12.10
C ARG A 166 -9.24 -14.32 -13.46
N GLY A 167 -7.99 -14.14 -13.84
CA GLY A 167 -7.45 -14.67 -15.11
C GLY A 167 -7.95 -13.97 -16.38
N LEU A 168 -8.44 -12.72 -16.27
CA LEU A 168 -8.92 -11.91 -17.40
C LEU A 168 -7.79 -11.33 -18.25
#